data_926fa0955f1c40aa1c752b6c58360c72
#
_entry.id   926fa0955f1c40aa1c752b6c58360c72
#
_cell.length_a   1.000
_cell.length_b   1.000
_cell.length_c   1.000
_cell.angle_alpha   90.00
_cell.angle_beta   90.00
_cell.angle_gamma   90.00
#
_symmetry.space_group_name_H-M   'P 1'
#
loop_
_entity.id
_entity.type
_entity.pdbx_description
1 polymer ?
#
loop_
_entity_poly.entity_id
_entity_poly.type
_entity_poly.pdbx_seq_one_letter_code
_entity_poly.pdbx_strand_id
1 'polypeptide(L)'
;MSTITRWWWVRHAPSVGDQGIIHGQDNVSANLSNTGAIRRLGKRLPKHGLWFSSNIRRTIETAKEISGGVTPTEIPEFAEQNFGQWNGQKWKELPKKEMDNFWTNYSDQKAPEGESFRELVNRATTKIKCMTAENIGRDLIVVAHAGTIRAALTLALNLPLNSALYMSVSNLSLTKIEAFDENNPFPWRVEFANLPATLENKKI
;
A
#
# COMPACT_ATOMS: atom_id res chain seq x y z
N MET A 1 19.70 15.07 17.62
CA MET A 1 19.58 13.98 16.61
C MET A 1 18.19 14.04 16.04
N SER A 2 18.03 14.10 14.73
CA SER A 2 16.69 14.15 14.16
C SER A 2 15.98 12.81 14.42
N THR A 3 14.76 12.89 14.93
CA THR A 3 13.97 11.70 15.26
C THR A 3 13.26 11.21 14.01
N ILE A 4 13.59 10.01 13.53
CA ILE A 4 13.10 9.48 12.24
C ILE A 4 11.91 8.56 12.51
N THR A 5 10.76 8.86 11.92
CA THR A 5 9.60 7.95 11.86
C THR A 5 9.75 7.06 10.63
N ARG A 6 9.62 5.76 10.79
CA ARG A 6 9.85 4.79 9.72
C ARG A 6 8.56 4.09 9.34
N TRP A 7 8.18 4.20 8.08
CA TRP A 7 7.03 3.55 7.49
C TRP A 7 7.46 2.31 6.73
N TRP A 8 6.93 1.15 7.15
CA TRP A 8 7.16 -0.15 6.55
C TRP A 8 5.87 -0.60 5.86
N TRP A 9 5.77 -0.33 4.58
CA TRP A 9 4.60 -0.64 3.77
C TRP A 9 4.71 -2.04 3.20
N VAL A 10 3.73 -2.87 3.45
CA VAL A 10 3.60 -4.22 2.90
C VAL A 10 2.37 -4.27 2.01
N ARG A 11 2.51 -4.67 0.74
CA ARG A 11 1.33 -5.01 -0.04
C ARG A 11 0.79 -6.36 0.44
N HIS A 12 -0.52 -6.45 0.67
CA HIS A 12 -1.19 -7.67 1.10
C HIS A 12 -0.83 -8.88 0.22
N ALA A 13 -1.00 -10.11 0.73
CA ALA A 13 -0.89 -11.35 -0.04
C ALA A 13 -1.91 -11.36 -1.20
N PRO A 14 -1.72 -12.15 -2.28
CA PRO A 14 -2.69 -12.22 -3.36
C PRO A 14 -4.11 -12.43 -2.83
N SER A 15 -5.11 -11.82 -3.48
CA SER A 15 -6.51 -12.11 -3.16
C SER A 15 -6.89 -13.54 -3.56
N VAL A 16 -7.81 -14.14 -2.84
CA VAL A 16 -8.44 -15.41 -3.26
C VAL A 16 -9.31 -15.12 -4.48
N GLY A 17 -9.35 -16.05 -5.44
CA GLY A 17 -10.17 -15.97 -6.64
C GLY A 17 -9.36 -15.85 -7.93
N ASP A 18 -10.05 -15.58 -9.03
CA ASP A 18 -9.47 -15.51 -10.37
C ASP A 18 -8.52 -14.31 -10.53
N GLN A 19 -7.47 -14.51 -11.33
CA GLN A 19 -6.58 -13.42 -11.71
C GLN A 19 -7.28 -12.41 -12.64
N GLY A 20 -6.91 -11.14 -12.49
CA GLY A 20 -7.41 -10.06 -13.33
C GLY A 20 -8.76 -9.48 -12.88
N ILE A 21 -9.31 -9.93 -11.76
CA ILE A 21 -10.50 -9.31 -11.15
C ILE A 21 -10.10 -8.01 -10.46
N ILE A 22 -10.90 -6.99 -10.65
CA ILE A 22 -10.83 -5.70 -9.97
C ILE A 22 -11.51 -5.86 -8.61
N HIS A 23 -10.71 -5.98 -7.56
CA HIS A 23 -11.28 -6.13 -6.22
C HIS A 23 -11.57 -4.79 -5.53
N GLY A 24 -10.81 -3.73 -5.87
CA GLY A 24 -10.97 -2.43 -5.25
C GLY A 24 -11.13 -2.52 -3.73
N GLN A 25 -12.29 -2.09 -3.23
CA GLN A 25 -12.64 -2.14 -1.81
C GLN A 25 -13.49 -3.36 -1.42
N ASP A 26 -13.68 -4.33 -2.30
CA ASP A 26 -14.38 -5.57 -1.97
C ASP A 26 -13.66 -6.33 -0.84
N ASN A 27 -14.46 -6.90 0.05
CA ASN A 27 -13.96 -7.55 1.27
C ASN A 27 -13.53 -9.01 1.02
N VAL A 28 -12.60 -9.20 0.07
CA VAL A 28 -12.08 -10.50 -0.36
C VAL A 28 -10.94 -10.96 0.55
N SER A 29 -10.86 -12.26 0.86
CA SER A 29 -9.81 -12.87 1.65
C SER A 29 -8.45 -12.88 0.94
N ALA A 30 -7.37 -12.98 1.72
CA ALA A 30 -6.02 -13.17 1.24
C ALA A 30 -5.72 -14.66 0.98
N ASN A 31 -4.96 -14.95 -0.07
CA ASN A 31 -4.34 -16.26 -0.25
C ASN A 31 -3.00 -16.30 0.50
N LEU A 32 -2.98 -16.95 1.64
CA LEU A 32 -1.84 -17.06 2.56
C LEU A 32 -0.99 -18.32 2.32
N SER A 33 -1.18 -19.05 1.23
CA SER A 33 -0.51 -20.32 0.96
C SER A 33 1.03 -20.20 0.83
N ASN A 34 1.53 -19.00 0.44
CA ASN A 34 2.99 -18.76 0.35
C ASN A 34 3.60 -18.44 1.73
N THR A 35 3.52 -19.40 2.64
CA THR A 35 4.03 -19.28 4.03
C THR A 35 5.52 -18.95 4.10
N GLY A 36 6.31 -19.42 3.11
CA GLY A 36 7.73 -19.11 3.01
C GLY A 36 8.01 -17.62 2.78
N ALA A 37 7.28 -16.98 1.85
CA ALA A 37 7.39 -15.54 1.61
C ALA A 37 6.94 -14.73 2.82
N ILE A 38 5.80 -15.10 3.42
CA ILE A 38 5.24 -14.45 4.60
C ILE A 38 6.24 -14.48 5.76
N ARG A 39 6.82 -15.63 6.05
CA ARG A 39 7.81 -15.78 7.12
C ARG A 39 9.08 -14.97 6.86
N ARG A 40 9.60 -14.94 5.61
CA ARG A 40 10.76 -14.12 5.26
C ARG A 40 10.47 -12.61 5.41
N LEU A 41 9.28 -12.19 5.02
CA LEU A 41 8.84 -10.81 5.17
C LEU A 41 8.77 -10.41 6.66
N GLY A 42 8.17 -11.25 7.51
CA GLY A 42 8.10 -11.00 8.95
C GLY A 42 9.48 -10.85 9.62
N LYS A 43 10.49 -11.59 9.15
CA LYS A 43 11.87 -11.47 9.65
C LYS A 43 12.57 -10.15 9.29
N ARG A 44 12.07 -9.41 8.28
CA ARG A 44 12.61 -8.12 7.84
C ARG A 44 11.98 -6.93 8.54
N LEU A 45 10.83 -7.14 9.16
CA LEU A 45 10.09 -6.09 9.84
C LEU A 45 10.61 -5.86 11.26
N PRO A 46 10.51 -4.63 11.79
CA PRO A 46 10.94 -4.32 13.15
C PRO A 46 10.11 -5.07 14.17
N LYS A 47 10.77 -5.64 15.18
CA LYS A 47 10.10 -6.46 16.23
C LYS A 47 9.11 -5.69 17.09
N HIS A 48 9.36 -4.39 17.28
CA HIS A 48 8.57 -3.52 18.17
C HIS A 48 7.80 -2.45 17.39
N GLY A 49 7.57 -2.67 16.08
CA GLY A 49 6.78 -1.77 15.25
C GLY A 49 5.29 -1.81 15.62
N LEU A 50 4.61 -0.69 15.38
CA LEU A 50 3.16 -0.58 15.50
C LEU A 50 2.50 -1.13 14.25
N TRP A 51 1.53 -2.03 14.43
CA TRP A 51 0.87 -2.70 13.31
C TRP A 51 -0.43 -2.02 12.93
N PHE A 52 -0.53 -1.68 11.65
CA PHE A 52 -1.70 -1.09 11.02
C PHE A 52 -2.08 -1.87 9.75
N SER A 53 -3.34 -1.76 9.36
CA SER A 53 -3.81 -2.24 8.05
C SER A 53 -4.89 -1.31 7.52
N SER A 54 -5.28 -1.45 6.25
CA SER A 54 -6.59 -0.96 5.85
C SER A 54 -7.69 -1.78 6.54
N ASN A 55 -8.92 -1.33 6.41
CA ASN A 55 -10.11 -2.03 6.92
C ASN A 55 -10.60 -3.16 6.00
N ILE A 56 -9.81 -3.57 4.99
CA ILE A 56 -10.20 -4.61 4.03
C ILE A 56 -9.58 -5.94 4.46
N ARG A 57 -10.38 -7.00 4.46
CA ARG A 57 -10.08 -8.32 5.00
C ARG A 57 -8.71 -8.87 4.60
N ARG A 58 -8.34 -8.80 3.31
CA ARG A 58 -7.05 -9.30 2.82
C ARG A 58 -5.84 -8.64 3.45
N THR A 59 -5.93 -7.37 3.87
CA THR A 59 -4.83 -6.68 4.56
C THR A 59 -4.75 -7.08 6.02
N ILE A 60 -5.89 -7.23 6.68
CA ILE A 60 -5.99 -7.66 8.08
C ILE A 60 -5.46 -9.09 8.23
N GLU A 61 -5.90 -10.01 7.36
CA GLU A 61 -5.44 -11.41 7.36
C GLU A 61 -3.93 -11.50 7.09
N THR A 62 -3.43 -10.74 6.11
CA THR A 62 -1.99 -10.70 5.80
C THR A 62 -1.19 -10.14 6.99
N ALA A 63 -1.65 -9.08 7.64
CA ALA A 63 -0.99 -8.49 8.79
C ALA A 63 -0.90 -9.48 9.96
N LYS A 64 -2.01 -10.15 10.28
CA LYS A 64 -2.06 -11.19 11.34
C LYS A 64 -1.08 -12.32 11.06
N GLU A 65 -1.04 -12.80 9.83
CA GLU A 65 -0.16 -13.93 9.47
C GLU A 65 1.33 -13.53 9.54
N ILE A 66 1.69 -12.36 9.01
CA ILE A 66 3.08 -11.88 9.03
C ILE A 66 3.58 -11.62 10.46
N SER A 67 2.72 -11.07 11.31
CA SER A 67 3.06 -10.68 12.69
C SER A 67 3.05 -11.85 13.68
N GLY A 68 2.55 -13.01 13.29
CA GLY A 68 2.33 -14.13 14.20
C GLY A 68 1.14 -13.96 15.14
N GLY A 69 0.08 -13.23 14.69
CA GLY A 69 -1.19 -13.12 15.40
C GLY A 69 -1.54 -11.75 15.96
N VAL A 70 -0.71 -10.73 15.75
CA VAL A 70 -1.04 -9.36 16.19
C VAL A 70 -2.25 -8.84 15.38
N THR A 71 -3.28 -8.35 16.06
CA THR A 71 -4.39 -7.67 15.41
C THR A 71 -3.98 -6.23 15.08
N PRO A 72 -3.92 -5.84 13.79
CA PRO A 72 -3.54 -4.48 13.42
C PRO A 72 -4.63 -3.48 13.77
N THR A 73 -4.25 -2.22 14.01
CA THR A 73 -5.20 -1.11 14.04
C THR A 73 -5.65 -0.82 12.61
N GLU A 74 -6.95 -0.83 12.38
CA GLU A 74 -7.53 -0.59 11.06
C GLU A 74 -7.59 0.91 10.75
N ILE A 75 -7.11 1.29 9.57
CA ILE A 75 -7.09 2.66 9.05
C ILE A 75 -7.88 2.67 7.72
N PRO A 76 -9.15 3.09 7.73
CA PRO A 76 -9.98 3.12 6.52
C PRO A 76 -9.40 3.97 5.39
N GLU A 77 -8.67 5.04 5.72
CA GLU A 77 -8.02 5.91 4.75
C GLU A 77 -6.91 5.21 3.95
N PHE A 78 -6.49 4.01 4.38
CA PHE A 78 -5.53 3.17 3.65
C PHE A 78 -6.19 2.08 2.80
N ALA A 79 -7.52 2.10 2.65
CA ALA A 79 -8.22 1.23 1.70
C ALA A 79 -7.72 1.41 0.27
N GLU A 80 -7.86 0.39 -0.57
CA GLU A 80 -7.54 0.46 -2.00
C GLU A 80 -8.45 1.46 -2.72
N GLN A 81 -8.09 1.84 -3.93
CA GLN A 81 -8.93 2.65 -4.80
C GLN A 81 -10.32 1.99 -4.94
N ASN A 82 -11.35 2.81 -4.74
CA ASN A 82 -12.72 2.38 -4.99
C ASN A 82 -12.97 2.39 -6.50
N PHE A 83 -13.17 1.22 -7.09
CA PHE A 83 -13.48 1.09 -8.51
C PHE A 83 -14.99 1.00 -8.77
N GLY A 84 -15.83 1.35 -7.79
CA GLY A 84 -17.28 1.46 -7.95
C GLY A 84 -17.90 0.27 -8.67
N GLN A 85 -18.61 0.53 -9.77
CA GLN A 85 -19.28 -0.51 -10.56
C GLN A 85 -18.35 -1.48 -11.29
N TRP A 86 -17.03 -1.21 -11.34
CA TRP A 86 -16.06 -2.16 -11.91
C TRP A 86 -15.58 -3.21 -10.92
N ASN A 87 -15.88 -3.06 -9.63
CA ASN A 87 -15.56 -4.09 -8.63
C ASN A 87 -16.20 -5.43 -9.01
N GLY A 88 -15.44 -6.52 -8.87
CA GLY A 88 -15.86 -7.88 -9.24
C GLY A 88 -15.73 -8.21 -10.73
N GLN A 89 -15.50 -7.22 -11.60
CA GLN A 89 -15.31 -7.45 -13.04
C GLN A 89 -13.85 -7.76 -13.38
N LYS A 90 -13.62 -8.40 -14.51
CA LYS A 90 -12.25 -8.57 -15.04
C LYS A 90 -11.88 -7.37 -15.91
N TRP A 91 -10.66 -6.85 -15.74
CA TRP A 91 -10.15 -5.74 -16.55
C TRP A 91 -10.39 -5.96 -18.06
N LYS A 92 -10.17 -7.18 -18.57
CA LYS A 92 -10.33 -7.52 -19.98
C LYS A 92 -11.78 -7.53 -20.48
N GLU A 93 -12.76 -7.51 -19.58
CA GLU A 93 -14.20 -7.54 -19.88
C GLU A 93 -14.81 -6.14 -19.91
N LEU A 94 -14.08 -5.14 -19.43
CA LEU A 94 -14.54 -3.74 -19.47
C LEU A 94 -14.53 -3.21 -20.92
N PRO A 95 -15.44 -2.29 -21.26
CA PRO A 95 -15.47 -1.66 -22.57
C PRO A 95 -14.15 -0.93 -22.85
N LYS A 96 -13.54 -1.23 -24.02
CA LYS A 96 -12.23 -0.68 -24.39
C LYS A 96 -12.18 0.84 -24.30
N LYS A 97 -13.22 1.53 -24.75
CA LYS A 97 -13.30 2.99 -24.73
C LYS A 97 -13.22 3.56 -23.28
N GLU A 98 -13.88 2.89 -22.32
CA GLU A 98 -13.84 3.30 -20.90
C GLU A 98 -12.43 3.09 -20.33
N MET A 99 -11.81 1.94 -20.66
CA MET A 99 -10.44 1.63 -20.25
C MET A 99 -9.43 2.62 -20.83
N ASP A 100 -9.51 2.92 -22.11
CA ASP A 100 -8.60 3.87 -22.77
C ASP A 100 -8.71 5.26 -22.12
N ASN A 101 -9.92 5.75 -21.86
CA ASN A 101 -10.15 7.01 -21.17
C ASN A 101 -9.58 7.00 -19.74
N PHE A 102 -9.84 5.92 -18.98
CA PHE A 102 -9.38 5.78 -17.60
C PHE A 102 -7.85 5.82 -17.52
N TRP A 103 -7.15 5.07 -18.37
CA TRP A 103 -5.69 5.00 -18.32
C TRP A 103 -5.00 6.25 -18.88
N THR A 104 -5.64 6.95 -19.84
CA THR A 104 -5.07 8.18 -20.42
C THR A 104 -4.94 9.30 -19.39
N ASN A 105 -5.88 9.40 -18.44
CA ASN A 105 -5.84 10.39 -17.37
C ASN A 105 -6.13 9.76 -16.01
N TYR A 106 -5.36 8.74 -15.67
CA TYR A 106 -5.55 7.89 -14.50
C TYR A 106 -5.70 8.67 -13.19
N SER A 107 -4.95 9.79 -13.04
CA SER A 107 -5.00 10.55 -11.79
C SER A 107 -6.39 11.10 -11.49
N ASP A 108 -7.16 11.47 -12.51
CA ASP A 108 -8.39 12.22 -12.37
C ASP A 108 -9.65 11.47 -12.84
N GLN A 109 -9.45 10.41 -13.64
CA GLN A 109 -10.56 9.57 -14.08
C GLN A 109 -10.97 8.60 -12.96
N LYS A 110 -12.25 8.26 -12.97
CA LYS A 110 -12.84 7.30 -12.04
C LYS A 110 -13.74 6.31 -12.76
N ALA A 111 -13.82 5.12 -12.22
CA ALA A 111 -14.88 4.18 -12.55
C ALA A 111 -16.25 4.77 -12.13
N PRO A 112 -17.35 4.39 -12.76
CA PRO A 112 -18.68 4.79 -12.33
C PRO A 112 -18.89 4.49 -10.82
N GLU A 113 -19.33 5.48 -10.06
CA GLU A 113 -19.51 5.40 -8.59
C GLU A 113 -18.23 5.11 -7.79
N GLY A 114 -17.07 5.21 -8.42
CA GLY A 114 -15.77 5.02 -7.80
C GLY A 114 -15.08 6.31 -7.40
N GLU A 115 -13.83 6.19 -6.97
CA GLU A 115 -12.94 7.31 -6.71
C GLU A 115 -11.81 7.39 -7.75
N SER A 116 -11.28 8.61 -7.96
CA SER A 116 -10.07 8.82 -8.75
C SER A 116 -8.82 8.46 -7.93
N PHE A 117 -7.69 8.26 -8.59
CA PHE A 117 -6.42 8.07 -7.89
C PHE A 117 -6.05 9.32 -7.06
N ARG A 118 -6.39 10.52 -7.52
CA ARG A 118 -6.21 11.77 -6.78
C ARG A 118 -6.97 11.75 -5.44
N GLU A 119 -8.22 11.29 -5.44
CA GLU A 119 -9.02 11.19 -4.21
C GLU A 119 -8.40 10.19 -3.23
N LEU A 120 -7.94 9.03 -3.72
CA LEU A 120 -7.17 8.07 -2.91
C LEU A 120 -5.91 8.73 -2.34
N VAL A 121 -5.10 9.40 -3.17
CA VAL A 121 -3.86 10.06 -2.72
C VAL A 121 -4.17 11.08 -1.63
N ASN A 122 -5.19 11.92 -1.82
CA ASN A 122 -5.55 12.94 -0.85
C ASN A 122 -5.90 12.34 0.53
N ARG A 123 -6.78 11.31 0.59
CA ARG A 123 -7.14 10.70 1.87
C ARG A 123 -5.97 9.97 2.53
N ALA A 124 -5.19 9.21 1.74
CA ALA A 124 -4.07 8.45 2.26
C ALA A 124 -2.93 9.36 2.76
N THR A 125 -2.53 10.38 1.99
CA THR A 125 -1.42 11.26 2.36
C THR A 125 -1.76 12.17 3.53
N THR A 126 -3.01 12.64 3.65
CA THR A 126 -3.50 13.36 4.83
C THR A 126 -3.34 12.51 6.08
N LYS A 127 -3.76 11.24 6.03
CA LYS A 127 -3.62 10.31 7.16
C LYS A 127 -2.17 9.97 7.47
N ILE A 128 -1.32 9.77 6.45
CA ILE A 128 0.11 9.55 6.63
C ILE A 128 0.76 10.70 7.40
N LYS A 129 0.50 11.94 7.01
CA LYS A 129 1.05 13.12 7.69
C LYS A 129 0.59 13.21 9.15
N CYS A 130 -0.69 13.01 9.41
CA CYS A 130 -1.26 12.98 10.76
C CYS A 130 -0.58 11.90 11.62
N MET A 131 -0.55 10.65 11.16
CA MET A 131 0.07 9.55 11.90
C MET A 131 1.58 9.71 12.07
N THR A 132 2.27 10.37 11.14
CA THR A 132 3.70 10.70 11.28
C THR A 132 3.92 11.64 12.46
N ALA A 133 3.11 12.69 12.58
CA ALA A 133 3.19 13.65 13.69
C ALA A 133 2.84 13.00 15.06
N GLU A 134 1.89 12.08 15.08
CA GLU A 134 1.47 11.35 16.28
C GLU A 134 2.48 10.27 16.73
N ASN A 135 3.36 9.81 15.85
CA ASN A 135 4.24 8.66 16.09
C ASN A 135 5.72 8.96 15.80
N ILE A 136 6.17 10.13 16.21
CA ILE A 136 7.56 10.57 15.99
C ILE A 136 8.56 9.54 16.54
N GLY A 137 9.53 9.13 15.70
CA GLY A 137 10.58 8.20 16.07
C GLY A 137 10.19 6.72 16.12
N ARG A 138 8.95 6.38 15.75
CA ARG A 138 8.44 5.01 15.79
C ARG A 138 8.58 4.30 14.45
N ASP A 139 8.53 2.98 14.49
CA ASP A 139 8.37 2.11 13.33
C ASP A 139 6.88 1.80 13.15
N LEU A 140 6.31 2.18 12.00
CA LEU A 140 4.91 1.95 11.62
C LEU A 140 4.87 0.90 10.52
N ILE A 141 4.34 -0.27 10.81
CA ILE A 141 4.18 -1.37 9.86
C ILE A 141 2.74 -1.33 9.34
N VAL A 142 2.59 -1.10 8.05
CA VAL A 142 1.27 -0.95 7.42
C VAL A 142 1.08 -1.98 6.34
N VAL A 143 0.09 -2.84 6.49
CA VAL A 143 -0.33 -3.74 5.41
C VAL A 143 -1.45 -3.08 4.63
N ALA A 144 -1.18 -2.77 3.36
CA ALA A 144 -2.08 -2.01 2.50
C ALA A 144 -2.11 -2.56 1.07
N HIS A 145 -2.43 -1.71 0.12
CA HIS A 145 -2.71 -2.03 -1.28
C HIS A 145 -1.75 -1.32 -2.22
N ALA A 146 -1.77 -1.71 -3.49
CA ALA A 146 -0.89 -1.12 -4.49
C ALA A 146 -1.15 0.39 -4.69
N GLY A 147 -2.41 0.80 -4.76
CA GLY A 147 -2.78 2.21 -4.88
C GLY A 147 -2.33 3.04 -3.69
N THR A 148 -2.59 2.56 -2.48
CA THR A 148 -2.20 3.24 -1.23
C THR A 148 -0.67 3.36 -1.09
N ILE A 149 0.09 2.31 -1.43
CA ILE A 149 1.56 2.36 -1.39
C ILE A 149 2.11 3.32 -2.44
N ARG A 150 1.52 3.37 -3.64
CA ARG A 150 1.85 4.37 -4.65
C ARG A 150 1.56 5.80 -4.16
N ALA A 151 0.46 6.01 -3.43
CA ALA A 151 0.15 7.31 -2.82
C ALA A 151 1.24 7.73 -1.81
N ALA A 152 1.70 6.81 -0.96
CA ALA A 152 2.80 7.06 -0.03
C ALA A 152 4.12 7.40 -0.76
N LEU A 153 4.44 6.68 -1.84
CA LEU A 153 5.61 6.97 -2.67
C LEU A 153 5.48 8.32 -3.40
N THR A 154 4.30 8.66 -3.89
CA THR A 154 4.01 9.95 -4.53
C THR A 154 4.25 11.11 -3.55
N LEU A 155 3.81 10.96 -2.29
CA LEU A 155 4.09 11.93 -1.23
C LEU A 155 5.59 12.04 -0.97
N ALA A 156 6.26 10.92 -0.73
CA ALA A 156 7.66 10.89 -0.32
C ALA A 156 8.62 11.43 -1.39
N LEU A 157 8.32 11.22 -2.66
CA LEU A 157 9.14 11.61 -3.80
C LEU A 157 8.65 12.89 -4.48
N ASN A 158 7.58 13.50 -3.99
CA ASN A 158 6.93 14.67 -4.59
C ASN A 158 6.66 14.50 -6.11
N LEU A 159 6.09 13.35 -6.49
CA LEU A 159 5.88 12.99 -7.89
C LEU A 159 4.54 13.51 -8.43
N PRO A 160 4.46 13.82 -9.73
CA PRO A 160 3.17 13.96 -10.41
C PRO A 160 2.34 12.67 -10.26
N LEU A 161 1.02 12.78 -10.03
CA LEU A 161 0.16 11.64 -9.72
C LEU A 161 0.20 10.54 -10.80
N ASN A 162 0.21 10.93 -12.08
CA ASN A 162 0.28 9.96 -13.19
C ASN A 162 1.58 9.14 -13.18
N SER A 163 2.67 9.66 -12.57
CA SER A 163 3.92 8.91 -12.45
C SER A 163 3.83 7.71 -11.50
N ALA A 164 2.80 7.65 -10.66
CA ALA A 164 2.58 6.54 -9.74
C ALA A 164 2.41 5.19 -10.46
N LEU A 165 1.87 5.20 -11.69
CA LEU A 165 1.68 3.98 -12.49
C LEU A 165 2.99 3.34 -12.96
N TYR A 166 4.08 4.12 -13.05
CA TYR A 166 5.40 3.59 -13.41
C TYR A 166 6.05 2.79 -12.26
N MET A 167 5.48 2.84 -11.06
CA MET A 167 6.00 2.12 -9.90
C MET A 167 5.27 0.79 -9.73
N SER A 168 6.00 -0.31 -9.87
CA SER A 168 5.50 -1.63 -9.53
C SER A 168 5.38 -1.81 -8.03
N VAL A 169 4.30 -2.43 -7.59
CA VAL A 169 4.10 -2.84 -6.18
C VAL A 169 3.55 -4.26 -6.20
N SER A 170 4.38 -5.26 -5.97
CA SER A 170 4.03 -6.70 -6.00
C SER A 170 3.39 -7.16 -4.69
N ASN A 171 2.53 -8.17 -4.74
CA ASN A 171 2.02 -8.78 -3.50
C ASN A 171 3.17 -9.29 -2.62
N LEU A 172 3.04 -9.14 -1.30
CA LEU A 172 4.08 -9.48 -0.31
C LEU A 172 5.42 -8.75 -0.56
N SER A 173 5.41 -7.61 -1.24
CA SER A 173 6.58 -6.73 -1.34
C SER A 173 6.62 -5.76 -0.16
N LEU A 174 7.82 -5.30 0.15
CA LEU A 174 8.12 -4.34 1.19
C LEU A 174 8.62 -3.02 0.58
N THR A 175 8.09 -1.91 1.06
CA THR A 175 8.55 -0.55 0.74
C THR A 175 8.83 0.17 2.05
N LYS A 176 10.02 0.79 2.17
CA LYS A 176 10.40 1.55 3.36
C LYS A 176 10.56 3.01 3.03
N ILE A 177 9.84 3.84 3.78
CA ILE A 177 9.86 5.30 3.69
C ILE A 177 10.20 5.85 5.07
N GLU A 178 11.10 6.81 5.13
CA GLU A 178 11.48 7.51 6.35
C GLU A 178 10.96 8.93 6.32
N ALA A 179 10.35 9.35 7.42
CA ALA A 179 9.91 10.72 7.64
C ALA A 179 10.82 11.39 8.68
N PHE A 180 11.38 12.53 8.33
CA PHE A 180 12.22 13.36 9.15
C PHE A 180 11.40 14.49 9.78
N ASP A 181 12.04 15.28 10.66
CA ASP A 181 11.47 16.51 11.19
C ASP A 181 11.03 17.43 10.05
N GLU A 182 9.90 18.14 10.23
CA GLU A 182 9.33 19.04 9.22
C GLU A 182 10.26 20.21 8.83
N ASN A 183 11.21 20.55 9.71
CA ASN A 183 12.24 21.56 9.40
C ASN A 183 13.35 21.01 8.50
N ASN A 184 13.36 19.72 8.20
CA ASN A 184 14.31 19.15 7.25
C ASN A 184 13.91 19.56 5.83
N PRO A 185 14.83 20.10 5.00
CA PRO A 185 14.53 20.46 3.62
C PRO A 185 14.09 19.26 2.75
N PHE A 186 14.43 18.06 3.19
CA PHE A 186 14.01 16.80 2.59
C PHE A 186 13.25 15.95 3.64
N PRO A 187 11.95 16.24 3.90
CA PRO A 187 11.24 15.64 5.02
C PRO A 187 10.94 14.15 4.83
N TRP A 188 11.15 13.62 3.62
CA TRP A 188 10.90 12.21 3.28
C TRP A 188 12.07 11.60 2.54
N ARG A 189 12.32 10.30 2.79
CA ARG A 189 13.30 9.49 2.06
C ARG A 189 12.73 8.11 1.78
N VAL A 190 12.85 7.63 0.55
CA VAL A 190 12.54 6.25 0.19
C VAL A 190 13.83 5.44 0.28
N GLU A 191 13.90 4.51 1.24
CA GLU A 191 15.07 3.62 1.40
C GLU A 191 15.08 2.55 0.32
N PHE A 192 13.92 1.96 0.08
CA PHE A 192 13.66 1.02 -1.01
C PHE A 192 12.16 0.93 -1.30
N ALA A 193 11.84 0.54 -2.53
CA ALA A 193 10.46 0.31 -2.96
C ALA A 193 10.32 -1.07 -3.61
N ASN A 194 9.18 -1.72 -3.39
CA ASN A 194 8.80 -3.01 -4.00
C ASN A 194 9.84 -4.13 -3.80
N LEU A 195 10.49 -4.20 -2.64
CA LEU A 195 11.45 -5.24 -2.32
C LEU A 195 10.71 -6.60 -2.16
N PRO A 196 10.95 -7.60 -3.02
CA PRO A 196 10.26 -8.87 -2.94
C PRO A 196 10.62 -9.65 -1.67
N ALA A 197 9.66 -10.38 -1.10
CA ALA A 197 9.90 -11.27 0.04
C ALA A 197 10.87 -12.42 -0.28
N THR A 198 11.09 -12.72 -1.57
CA THR A 198 11.94 -13.84 -2.03
C THR A 198 13.43 -13.53 -2.07
N LEU A 199 13.83 -12.24 -2.07
CA LEU A 199 15.25 -11.90 -2.04
C LEU A 199 15.85 -12.30 -0.69
N GLU A 200 16.86 -13.16 -0.71
CA GLU A 200 17.69 -13.41 0.46
C GLU A 200 18.52 -12.15 0.79
N ASN A 201 18.71 -11.87 2.07
CA ASN A 201 19.62 -10.82 2.51
C ASN A 201 21.07 -11.21 2.10
N LYS A 202 21.46 -10.93 0.86
CA LYS A 202 22.88 -10.77 0.60
C LYS A 202 23.31 -9.50 1.35
N LYS A 203 24.14 -9.66 2.37
CA LYS A 203 24.83 -8.50 2.99
C LYS A 203 25.50 -7.74 1.84
N ILE A 204 25.02 -6.53 1.61
CA ILE A 204 25.72 -5.53 0.77
C ILE A 204 26.87 -4.99 1.62
#